data_e7323149f05b9d61a90f8f7aad33dcee
#
_entry.id   e7323149f05b9d61a90f8f7aad33dcee
#
_cell.length_a   1.000
_cell.length_b   1.000
_cell.length_c   1.000
_cell.angle_alpha   90.00
_cell.angle_beta   90.00
_cell.angle_gamma   90.00
#
_symmetry.space_group_name_H-M   'P 1'
#
loop_
_entity.id
_entity.type
_entity.pdbx_description
1 polymer ?
#
loop_
_entity_poly.entity_id
_entity_poly.type
_entity_poly.pdbx_seq_one_letter_code
_entity_poly.pdbx_strand_id
1 'polypeptide(L)'
;MVRIAILSDIHFGKFSRTLELSVPDERIEDENSGAAPLIDGMVEILKKLSVEYLFIAGDLTSVASPQEFYYCEKKLLDVAKAIGISQEKIICCLGNHDIDRNITKISDQVLKDNKNKEVQKIVREKYNLIAASCAKSNWEVIDLPRENEGPAPCSGIYEEKDFIVCVLNSGWQCTHDQEYAHGKLTEIQLEWL
;
A
#
# COMPACT_ATOMS: atom_id res chain seq x y z
N MET A 1 -3.05 19.85 19.41
CA MET A 1 -2.11 18.71 19.17
C MET A 1 -2.85 17.78 18.23
N VAL A 2 -2.33 17.56 17.02
CA VAL A 2 -2.89 16.64 16.02
C VAL A 2 -2.64 15.20 16.46
N ARG A 3 -3.62 14.32 16.29
CA ARG A 3 -3.52 12.89 16.61
C ARG A 3 -3.56 12.07 15.35
N ILE A 4 -2.50 11.33 15.10
CA ILE A 4 -2.31 10.51 13.91
C ILE A 4 -2.23 9.05 14.34
N ALA A 5 -3.00 8.19 13.70
CA ALA A 5 -2.80 6.75 13.78
C ALA A 5 -2.03 6.26 12.56
N ILE A 6 -1.10 5.35 12.78
CA ILE A 6 -0.34 4.70 11.70
C ILE A 6 -0.68 3.22 11.70
N LEU A 7 -1.14 2.71 10.56
CA LEU A 7 -1.39 1.30 10.31
C LEU A 7 -0.40 0.80 9.26
N SER A 8 0.07 -0.42 9.42
CA SER A 8 1.00 -1.07 8.51
C SER A 8 0.68 -2.56 8.41
N ASP A 9 1.07 -3.18 7.30
CA ASP A 9 1.02 -4.64 7.14
C ASP A 9 -0.38 -5.24 7.37
N ILE A 10 -1.41 -4.58 6.86
CA ILE A 10 -2.80 -5.01 7.07
C ILE A 10 -3.11 -6.27 6.26
N HIS A 11 -2.54 -6.40 5.04
CA HIS A 11 -2.66 -7.56 4.17
C HIS A 11 -4.11 -8.00 3.92
N PHE A 12 -4.94 -7.10 3.41
CA PHE A 12 -6.26 -7.49 2.90
C PHE A 12 -6.09 -8.51 1.77
N GLY A 13 -6.85 -9.61 1.80
CA GLY A 13 -6.90 -10.57 0.72
C GLY A 13 -6.73 -12.02 1.12
N LYS A 14 -6.32 -12.83 0.15
CA LYS A 14 -6.27 -14.28 0.23
C LYS A 14 -5.42 -14.86 1.37
N PHE A 15 -4.31 -14.18 1.68
CA PHE A 15 -3.38 -14.65 2.70
C PHE A 15 -3.57 -13.95 4.04
N SER A 16 -4.66 -13.23 4.19
CA SER A 16 -5.02 -12.61 5.46
C SER A 16 -5.21 -13.64 6.56
N ARG A 17 -4.70 -13.29 7.74
CA ARG A 17 -4.79 -14.15 8.92
C ARG A 17 -6.14 -14.09 9.63
N THR A 18 -7.00 -13.17 9.22
CA THR A 18 -8.33 -12.98 9.79
C THR A 18 -9.39 -12.94 8.70
N LEU A 19 -10.57 -13.49 8.99
CA LEU A 19 -11.70 -13.51 8.05
C LEU A 19 -12.16 -12.10 7.64
N GLU A 20 -12.03 -11.13 8.52
CA GLU A 20 -12.43 -9.75 8.24
C GLU A 20 -11.60 -9.07 7.18
N LEU A 21 -10.34 -9.46 7.03
CA LEU A 21 -9.42 -8.92 6.04
C LEU A 21 -9.40 -9.76 4.75
N SER A 22 -10.06 -10.92 4.74
CA SER A 22 -10.17 -11.75 3.54
C SER A 22 -11.16 -11.17 2.54
N VAL A 23 -10.85 -11.31 1.26
CA VAL A 23 -11.80 -10.98 0.20
C VAL A 23 -12.99 -11.95 0.27
N PRO A 24 -14.25 -11.49 0.22
CA PRO A 24 -15.43 -12.32 0.46
C PRO A 24 -15.51 -13.60 -0.37
N ASP A 25 -15.11 -13.55 -1.64
CA ASP A 25 -15.15 -14.70 -2.55
C ASP A 25 -14.05 -15.74 -2.27
N GLU A 26 -13.08 -15.40 -1.42
CA GLU A 26 -11.95 -16.25 -1.04
C GLU A 26 -12.07 -16.75 0.41
N ARG A 27 -13.16 -16.43 1.10
CA ARG A 27 -13.40 -16.85 2.48
C ARG A 27 -13.46 -18.38 2.56
N ILE A 28 -12.57 -18.92 3.37
CA ILE A 28 -12.80 -20.23 3.97
C ILE A 28 -13.78 -19.99 5.12
N GLU A 29 -14.96 -20.58 5.06
CA GLU A 29 -15.95 -20.54 6.14
C GLU A 29 -15.36 -21.31 7.34
N ASP A 30 -14.68 -20.57 8.22
CA ASP A 30 -14.28 -21.09 9.52
C ASP A 30 -15.29 -20.58 10.56
N GLU A 31 -16.24 -21.44 10.90
CA GLU A 31 -17.34 -21.15 11.82
C GLU A 31 -16.90 -20.88 13.28
N ASN A 32 -15.61 -20.96 13.60
CA ASN A 32 -15.11 -21.01 14.96
C ASN A 32 -14.24 -19.81 15.43
N SER A 33 -14.16 -18.72 14.72
CA SER A 33 -13.39 -17.58 15.21
C SER A 33 -14.20 -16.74 16.22
N GLY A 34 -14.23 -17.17 17.47
CA GLY A 34 -14.77 -16.38 18.60
C GLY A 34 -13.89 -15.18 19.01
N ALA A 35 -13.01 -14.70 18.14
CA ALA A 35 -12.27 -13.46 18.33
C ALA A 35 -13.19 -12.28 18.03
N ALA A 36 -13.18 -11.28 18.89
CA ALA A 36 -13.83 -10.01 18.60
C ALA A 36 -13.31 -9.46 17.26
N PRO A 37 -14.18 -8.92 16.41
CA PRO A 37 -13.79 -8.42 15.11
C PRO A 37 -12.61 -7.45 15.23
N LEU A 38 -11.54 -7.69 14.48
CA LEU A 38 -10.32 -6.89 14.49
C LEU A 38 -10.64 -5.43 14.14
N ILE A 39 -11.47 -5.24 13.12
CA ILE A 39 -11.88 -3.91 12.63
C ILE A 39 -12.65 -3.16 13.70
N ASP A 40 -13.60 -3.80 14.37
CA ASP A 40 -14.40 -3.17 15.43
C ASP A 40 -13.53 -2.77 16.62
N GLY A 41 -12.64 -3.65 17.06
CA GLY A 41 -11.67 -3.34 18.12
C GLY A 41 -10.74 -2.17 17.76
N MET A 42 -10.27 -2.13 16.51
CA MET A 42 -9.47 -1.01 16.00
C MET A 42 -10.28 0.29 16.01
N VAL A 43 -11.50 0.29 15.51
CA VAL A 43 -12.40 1.46 15.49
C VAL A 43 -12.65 1.99 16.91
N GLU A 44 -12.89 1.12 17.88
CA GLU A 44 -13.06 1.54 19.28
C GLU A 44 -11.82 2.24 19.82
N ILE A 45 -10.63 1.71 19.56
CA ILE A 45 -9.38 2.31 20.01
C ILE A 45 -9.17 3.67 19.33
N LEU A 46 -9.35 3.76 18.03
CA LEU A 46 -9.16 4.99 17.25
C LEU A 46 -10.13 6.10 17.71
N LYS A 47 -11.39 5.75 17.99
CA LYS A 47 -12.39 6.68 18.58
C LYS A 47 -11.94 7.18 19.95
N LYS A 48 -11.55 6.28 20.84
CA LYS A 48 -11.11 6.62 22.19
C LYS A 48 -9.91 7.57 22.18
N LEU A 49 -9.02 7.40 21.21
CA LEU A 49 -7.84 8.26 21.01
C LEU A 49 -8.19 9.56 20.29
N SER A 50 -9.41 9.71 19.78
CA SER A 50 -9.84 10.88 18.97
C SER A 50 -8.87 11.16 17.83
N VAL A 51 -8.59 10.15 17.02
CA VAL A 51 -7.66 10.21 15.88
C VAL A 51 -8.22 11.16 14.82
N GLU A 52 -7.37 11.98 14.25
CA GLU A 52 -7.70 12.99 13.24
C GLU A 52 -7.19 12.63 11.85
N TYR A 53 -6.12 11.83 11.77
CA TYR A 53 -5.53 11.35 10.51
C TYR A 53 -5.19 9.87 10.62
N LEU A 54 -5.34 9.17 9.49
CA LEU A 54 -5.01 7.76 9.34
C LEU A 54 -3.92 7.60 8.28
N PHE A 55 -2.72 7.22 8.70
CA PHE A 55 -1.61 6.96 7.80
C PHE A 55 -1.46 5.46 7.61
N ILE A 56 -1.38 5.04 6.36
CA ILE A 56 -1.22 3.64 5.99
C ILE A 56 0.18 3.46 5.39
N ALA A 57 1.01 2.74 6.12
CA ALA A 57 2.44 2.62 5.82
C ALA A 57 2.76 1.37 4.97
N GLY A 58 1.92 1.08 3.97
CA GLY A 58 2.14 0.01 2.99
C GLY A 58 1.61 -1.36 3.42
N ASP A 59 1.78 -2.32 2.52
CA ASP A 59 1.33 -3.70 2.62
C ASP A 59 -0.17 -3.82 2.97
N LEU A 60 -0.95 -3.05 2.22
CA LEU A 60 -2.40 -3.01 2.34
C LEU A 60 -3.05 -4.29 1.81
N THR A 61 -2.50 -4.81 0.71
CA THR A 61 -2.99 -6.01 0.04
C THR A 61 -2.05 -7.19 0.27
N SER A 62 -2.52 -8.40 -0.06
CA SER A 62 -1.69 -9.61 0.01
C SER A 62 -0.95 -9.91 -1.29
N VAL A 63 -1.57 -9.62 -2.44
CA VAL A 63 -1.04 -9.95 -3.78
C VAL A 63 -1.33 -8.87 -4.83
N ALA A 64 -1.73 -7.68 -4.43
CA ALA A 64 -2.02 -6.54 -5.29
C ALA A 64 -3.11 -6.82 -6.35
N SER A 65 -4.09 -7.68 -6.05
CA SER A 65 -5.21 -7.88 -6.97
C SER A 65 -6.19 -6.70 -6.94
N PRO A 66 -6.88 -6.39 -8.06
CA PRO A 66 -7.90 -5.33 -8.07
C PRO A 66 -8.98 -5.53 -7.01
N GLN A 67 -9.40 -6.77 -6.75
CA GLN A 67 -10.39 -7.11 -5.73
C GLN A 67 -9.90 -6.78 -4.33
N GLU A 68 -8.61 -7.05 -4.05
CA GLU A 68 -8.02 -6.71 -2.75
C GLU A 68 -7.95 -5.20 -2.53
N PHE A 69 -7.55 -4.42 -3.54
CA PHE A 69 -7.55 -2.96 -3.47
C PHE A 69 -8.96 -2.41 -3.23
N TYR A 70 -9.94 -2.85 -4.03
CA TYR A 70 -11.33 -2.43 -3.86
C TYR A 70 -11.85 -2.74 -2.44
N TYR A 71 -11.60 -3.94 -1.94
CA TYR A 71 -12.04 -4.36 -0.62
C TYR A 71 -11.35 -3.57 0.50
N CYS A 72 -10.04 -3.37 0.38
CA CYS A 72 -9.24 -2.56 1.30
C CYS A 72 -9.77 -1.13 1.37
N GLU A 73 -9.95 -0.48 0.23
CA GLU A 73 -10.45 0.89 0.14
C GLU A 73 -11.82 1.02 0.83
N LYS A 74 -12.75 0.12 0.50
CA LYS A 74 -14.06 0.10 1.15
C LYS A 74 -13.96 -0.01 2.66
N LYS A 75 -13.11 -0.91 3.18
CA LYS A 75 -12.92 -1.09 4.63
C LYS A 75 -12.28 0.12 5.29
N LEU A 76 -11.29 0.74 4.66
CA LEU A 76 -10.67 1.97 5.17
C LEU A 76 -11.67 3.13 5.23
N LEU A 77 -12.53 3.26 4.22
CA LEU A 77 -13.59 4.27 4.23
C LEU A 77 -14.63 3.99 5.31
N ASP A 78 -15.02 2.73 5.55
CA ASP A 78 -15.91 2.35 6.64
C ASP A 78 -15.29 2.71 8.00
N VAL A 79 -14.00 2.45 8.19
CA VAL A 79 -13.25 2.82 9.41
C VAL A 79 -13.22 4.34 9.56
N ALA A 80 -12.86 5.09 8.53
CA ALA A 80 -12.81 6.55 8.55
C ALA A 80 -14.18 7.14 8.93
N LYS A 81 -15.26 6.67 8.30
CA LYS A 81 -16.63 7.04 8.62
C LYS A 81 -16.98 6.72 10.07
N ALA A 82 -16.62 5.54 10.54
CA ALA A 82 -16.89 5.12 11.91
C ALA A 82 -16.18 5.99 12.95
N ILE A 83 -14.94 6.42 12.70
CA ILE A 83 -14.19 7.31 13.62
C ILE A 83 -14.45 8.80 13.38
N GLY A 84 -15.21 9.16 12.35
CA GLY A 84 -15.64 10.54 12.08
C GLY A 84 -14.61 11.40 11.36
N ILE A 85 -13.68 10.80 10.58
CA ILE A 85 -12.75 11.53 9.72
C ILE A 85 -13.18 11.45 8.25
N SER A 86 -12.81 12.45 7.46
CA SER A 86 -13.05 12.44 6.01
C SER A 86 -11.98 11.63 5.28
N GLN A 87 -12.27 11.23 4.04
CA GLN A 87 -11.35 10.40 3.24
C GLN A 87 -10.03 11.09 2.94
N GLU A 88 -10.00 12.41 2.78
CA GLU A 88 -8.79 13.20 2.52
C GLU A 88 -7.77 13.11 3.67
N LYS A 89 -8.20 12.64 4.83
CA LYS A 89 -7.35 12.42 6.01
C LYS A 89 -6.79 11.01 6.08
N ILE A 90 -7.04 10.19 5.07
CA ILE A 90 -6.41 8.89 4.90
C ILE A 90 -5.25 9.05 3.92
N ILE A 91 -4.02 8.94 4.41
CA ILE A 91 -2.81 9.07 3.61
C ILE A 91 -2.16 7.70 3.50
N CYS A 92 -2.04 7.20 2.28
CA CYS A 92 -1.50 5.87 2.01
C CYS A 92 -0.17 5.93 1.27
N CYS A 93 0.74 5.02 1.60
CA CYS A 93 1.85 4.67 0.73
C CYS A 93 1.74 3.19 0.32
N LEU A 94 2.45 2.82 -0.74
CA LEU A 94 2.51 1.43 -1.20
C LEU A 94 3.66 0.69 -0.52
N GLY A 95 3.39 -0.55 -0.10
CA GLY A 95 4.39 -1.51 0.29
C GLY A 95 4.73 -2.49 -0.83
N ASN A 96 5.59 -3.45 -0.54
CA ASN A 96 6.01 -4.43 -1.55
C ASN A 96 4.91 -5.45 -1.91
N HIS A 97 3.93 -5.66 -1.03
CA HIS A 97 2.77 -6.50 -1.30
C HIS A 97 1.70 -5.79 -2.15
N ASP A 98 1.75 -4.46 -2.25
CA ASP A 98 0.85 -3.68 -3.09
C ASP A 98 1.31 -3.57 -4.55
N ILE A 99 2.39 -4.27 -4.91
CA ILE A 99 2.93 -4.35 -6.26
C ILE A 99 2.67 -5.73 -6.83
N ASP A 100 2.05 -5.80 -8.03
CA ASP A 100 1.72 -7.07 -8.68
C ASP A 100 2.99 -7.88 -9.00
N ARG A 101 3.14 -8.99 -8.30
CA ARG A 101 4.29 -9.90 -8.44
C ARG A 101 4.36 -10.58 -9.80
N ASN A 102 3.27 -10.72 -10.52
CA ASN A 102 3.30 -11.31 -11.85
C ASN A 102 3.99 -10.36 -12.82
N ILE A 103 3.78 -9.07 -12.68
CA ILE A 103 4.45 -8.04 -13.47
C ILE A 103 5.96 -8.03 -13.16
N THR A 104 6.33 -8.05 -11.89
CA THR A 104 7.75 -8.07 -11.49
C THR A 104 8.45 -9.37 -11.87
N LYS A 105 7.75 -10.52 -11.84
CA LYS A 105 8.26 -11.82 -12.29
C LYS A 105 8.61 -11.86 -13.78
N ILE A 106 7.81 -11.20 -14.62
CA ILE A 106 8.13 -11.06 -16.05
C ILE A 106 9.44 -10.29 -16.22
N SER A 107 9.64 -9.22 -15.45
CA SER A 107 10.89 -8.47 -15.42
C SER A 107 12.08 -9.37 -15.11
N ASP A 108 11.99 -10.17 -14.05
CA ASP A 108 13.07 -11.07 -13.64
C ASP A 108 13.40 -12.13 -14.69
N GLN A 109 12.40 -12.66 -15.41
CA GLN A 109 12.63 -13.60 -16.52
C GLN A 109 13.40 -12.95 -17.66
N VAL A 110 13.06 -11.72 -18.05
CA VAL A 110 13.77 -10.97 -19.09
C VAL A 110 15.21 -10.66 -18.65
N LEU A 111 15.44 -10.48 -17.36
CA LEU A 111 16.76 -10.12 -16.81
C LEU A 111 17.70 -11.31 -16.64
N LYS A 112 17.18 -12.53 -16.49
CA LYS A 112 18.02 -13.74 -16.30
C LYS A 112 19.00 -13.98 -17.43
N ASP A 113 18.60 -13.65 -18.65
CA ASP A 113 19.41 -13.86 -19.86
C ASP A 113 20.27 -12.66 -20.24
N ASN A 114 20.13 -11.53 -19.57
CA ASN A 114 20.83 -10.30 -19.92
C ASN A 114 21.87 -9.89 -18.87
N LYS A 115 23.15 -10.00 -19.25
CA LYS A 115 24.27 -9.65 -18.37
C LYS A 115 24.61 -8.15 -18.34
N ASN A 116 23.97 -7.33 -19.18
CA ASN A 116 24.23 -5.88 -19.22
C ASN A 116 23.46 -5.19 -18.09
N LYS A 117 24.20 -4.63 -17.12
CA LYS A 117 23.63 -3.96 -15.94
C LYS A 117 22.76 -2.74 -16.28
N GLU A 118 23.11 -2.01 -17.33
CA GLU A 118 22.34 -0.84 -17.79
C GLU A 118 20.96 -1.27 -18.30
N VAL A 119 20.92 -2.31 -19.14
CA VAL A 119 19.68 -2.89 -19.65
C VAL A 119 18.84 -3.45 -18.49
N GLN A 120 19.48 -4.13 -17.54
CA GLN A 120 18.81 -4.63 -16.35
C GLN A 120 18.12 -3.50 -15.55
N LYS A 121 18.82 -2.37 -15.37
CA LYS A 121 18.27 -1.19 -14.69
C LYS A 121 17.02 -0.66 -15.40
N ILE A 122 17.14 -0.42 -16.71
CA ILE A 122 16.03 0.11 -17.54
C ILE A 122 14.82 -0.83 -17.51
N VAL A 123 15.03 -2.14 -17.63
CA VAL A 123 13.94 -3.12 -17.60
C VAL A 123 13.26 -3.13 -16.24
N ARG A 124 14.00 -3.15 -15.13
CA ARG A 124 13.45 -3.10 -13.78
C ARG A 124 12.62 -1.83 -13.56
N GLU A 125 13.18 -0.68 -13.88
CA GLU A 125 12.47 0.61 -13.74
C GLU A 125 11.15 0.61 -14.53
N LYS A 126 11.16 0.12 -15.77
CA LYS A 126 9.97 0.05 -16.61
C LYS A 126 8.87 -0.84 -16.02
N TYR A 127 9.20 -2.03 -15.57
CA TYR A 127 8.20 -2.96 -15.03
C TYR A 127 7.70 -2.53 -13.66
N ASN A 128 8.56 -1.95 -12.84
CA ASN A 128 8.14 -1.40 -11.55
C ASN A 128 7.22 -0.18 -11.71
N LEU A 129 7.49 0.66 -12.72
CA LEU A 129 6.60 1.75 -13.09
C LEU A 129 5.21 1.23 -13.49
N ILE A 130 5.16 0.18 -14.32
CA ILE A 130 3.90 -0.44 -14.72
C ILE A 130 3.18 -1.01 -13.50
N ALA A 131 3.87 -1.71 -12.60
CA ALA A 131 3.27 -2.30 -11.41
C ALA A 131 2.71 -1.24 -10.45
N ALA A 132 3.44 -0.14 -10.23
CA ALA A 132 2.95 0.96 -9.41
C ALA A 132 1.76 1.69 -10.05
N SER A 133 1.79 1.89 -11.37
CA SER A 133 0.67 2.49 -12.11
C SER A 133 -0.57 1.59 -12.06
N CYS A 134 -0.42 0.26 -12.12
CA CYS A 134 -1.52 -0.69 -11.92
C CYS A 134 -2.10 -0.60 -10.51
N ALA A 135 -1.25 -0.53 -9.50
CA ALA A 135 -1.69 -0.36 -8.12
C ALA A 135 -2.53 0.93 -7.98
N LYS A 136 -2.01 2.06 -8.47
CA LYS A 136 -2.71 3.34 -8.43
C LYS A 136 -4.06 3.31 -9.15
N SER A 137 -4.15 2.69 -10.33
CA SER A 137 -5.39 2.62 -11.10
C SER A 137 -6.48 1.76 -10.46
N ASN A 138 -6.16 0.96 -9.45
CA ASN A 138 -7.11 0.16 -8.69
C ASN A 138 -7.71 0.91 -7.47
N TRP A 139 -7.22 2.12 -7.17
CA TRP A 139 -7.81 3.01 -6.18
C TRP A 139 -8.81 3.95 -6.86
N GLU A 140 -10.04 4.00 -6.35
CA GLU A 140 -11.09 4.84 -6.93
C GLU A 140 -11.32 6.13 -6.13
N VAL A 141 -11.17 6.06 -4.83
CA VAL A 141 -11.57 7.13 -3.90
C VAL A 141 -10.42 7.65 -3.06
N ILE A 142 -9.57 6.76 -2.55
CA ILE A 142 -8.40 7.16 -1.78
C ILE A 142 -7.31 7.64 -2.72
N ASP A 143 -6.94 8.91 -2.60
CA ASP A 143 -5.91 9.50 -3.46
C ASP A 143 -4.52 9.03 -3.02
N LEU A 144 -3.77 8.47 -3.97
CA LEU A 144 -2.36 8.22 -3.82
C LEU A 144 -1.58 9.38 -4.44
N PRO A 145 -0.37 9.68 -3.95
CA PRO A 145 0.46 10.73 -4.55
C PRO A 145 0.57 10.56 -6.07
N ARG A 146 0.38 11.66 -6.81
CA ARG A 146 0.44 11.64 -8.27
C ARG A 146 1.87 11.43 -8.75
N GLU A 147 2.02 10.78 -9.91
CA GLU A 147 3.34 10.46 -10.49
C GLU A 147 4.25 11.69 -10.69
N ASN A 148 3.66 12.88 -10.85
CA ASN A 148 4.38 14.11 -11.09
C ASN A 148 4.71 14.90 -9.79
N GLU A 149 4.31 14.37 -8.63
CA GLU A 149 4.48 15.06 -7.35
C GLU A 149 5.70 14.56 -6.56
N GLY A 150 6.35 13.52 -7.06
CA GLY A 150 7.52 12.94 -6.41
C GLY A 150 8.45 12.22 -7.38
N PRO A 151 9.63 11.82 -6.90
CA PRO A 151 10.70 11.25 -7.71
C PRO A 151 10.49 9.78 -8.09
N ALA A 152 9.41 9.16 -7.62
CA ALA A 152 9.02 7.79 -7.92
C ALA A 152 7.50 7.70 -7.97
N PRO A 153 6.94 6.69 -8.68
CA PRO A 153 5.50 6.48 -8.72
C PRO A 153 4.90 6.34 -7.32
N CYS A 154 3.75 6.97 -7.10
CA CYS A 154 3.07 7.01 -5.81
C CYS A 154 3.94 7.56 -4.67
N SER A 155 4.84 8.48 -4.96
CA SER A 155 5.53 9.32 -3.99
C SER A 155 5.05 10.75 -4.10
N GLY A 156 4.98 11.49 -2.99
CA GLY A 156 4.48 12.86 -3.00
C GLY A 156 4.53 13.53 -1.64
N ILE A 157 4.09 14.78 -1.61
CA ILE A 157 4.02 15.60 -0.39
C ILE A 157 2.55 15.95 -0.14
N TYR A 158 2.11 15.74 1.10
CA TYR A 158 0.88 16.27 1.64
C TYR A 158 1.22 17.37 2.63
N GLU A 159 0.73 18.56 2.34
CA GLU A 159 0.92 19.73 3.20
C GLU A 159 -0.37 20.03 3.95
N GLU A 160 -0.29 19.95 5.25
CA GLU A 160 -1.36 20.29 6.18
C GLU A 160 -0.94 21.52 7.00
N LYS A 161 -1.91 22.16 7.64
CA LYS A 161 -1.65 23.39 8.42
C LYS A 161 -0.55 23.22 9.49
N ASP A 162 -0.53 22.06 10.14
CA ASP A 162 0.29 21.80 11.33
C ASP A 162 1.44 20.81 11.09
N PHE A 163 1.51 20.19 9.90
CA PHE A 163 2.55 19.22 9.55
C PHE A 163 2.65 19.01 8.03
N ILE A 164 3.76 18.43 7.61
CA ILE A 164 4.00 17.99 6.23
C ILE A 164 4.26 16.47 6.27
N VAL A 165 3.66 15.74 5.34
CA VAL A 165 3.89 14.30 5.15
C VAL A 165 4.57 14.06 3.81
N CYS A 166 5.77 13.49 3.85
CA CYS A 166 6.45 13.00 2.66
C CYS A 166 6.16 11.50 2.50
N VAL A 167 5.44 11.14 1.45
CA VAL A 167 5.18 9.75 1.10
C VAL A 167 6.24 9.29 0.12
N LEU A 168 6.98 8.24 0.48
CA LEU A 168 8.01 7.63 -0.36
C LEU A 168 7.66 6.18 -0.65
N ASN A 169 7.48 5.85 -1.91
CA ASN A 169 7.27 4.48 -2.33
C ASN A 169 8.60 3.70 -2.35
N SER A 170 8.93 3.04 -1.24
CA SER A 170 10.12 2.19 -1.14
C SER A 170 9.97 0.84 -1.85
N GLY A 171 8.74 0.42 -2.13
CA GLY A 171 8.43 -0.85 -2.79
C GLY A 171 8.60 -0.81 -4.32
N TRP A 172 8.70 0.37 -4.93
CA TRP A 172 8.70 0.49 -6.40
C TRP A 172 9.90 -0.17 -7.10
N GLN A 173 10.99 -0.44 -6.37
CA GLN A 173 12.14 -1.20 -6.87
C GLN A 173 12.21 -2.64 -6.36
N CYS A 174 11.21 -3.11 -5.62
CA CYS A 174 11.14 -4.48 -5.18
C CYS A 174 10.96 -5.42 -6.37
N THR A 175 11.84 -6.43 -6.50
CA THR A 175 11.75 -7.46 -7.51
C THR A 175 11.15 -8.74 -6.94
N HIS A 176 10.79 -9.70 -7.81
CA HIS A 176 10.16 -10.95 -7.40
C HIS A 176 11.09 -11.85 -6.57
N ASP A 177 12.41 -11.79 -6.79
CA ASP A 177 13.37 -12.72 -6.18
C ASP A 177 13.81 -12.29 -4.76
N GLN A 178 15.12 -12.16 -4.53
CA GLN A 178 15.70 -11.98 -3.19
C GLN A 178 15.51 -10.58 -2.60
N GLU A 179 15.25 -9.56 -3.43
CA GLU A 179 15.09 -8.17 -2.99
C GLU A 179 13.63 -7.82 -2.66
N TYR A 180 12.73 -8.78 -2.82
CA TYR A 180 11.29 -8.59 -2.67
C TYR A 180 10.85 -8.03 -1.30
N ALA A 181 11.52 -8.44 -0.24
CA ALA A 181 11.18 -8.00 1.13
C ALA A 181 12.00 -6.77 1.58
N HIS A 182 12.86 -6.24 0.72
CA HIS A 182 13.73 -5.12 1.06
C HIS A 182 13.29 -3.85 0.33
N GLY A 183 12.56 -2.99 1.04
CA GLY A 183 12.26 -1.65 0.55
C GLY A 183 13.56 -0.89 0.27
N LYS A 184 13.62 -0.16 -0.86
CA LYS A 184 14.80 0.61 -1.26
C LYS A 184 14.40 2.01 -1.70
N LEU A 185 15.03 3.00 -1.11
CA LEU A 185 14.97 4.37 -1.61
C LEU A 185 16.10 4.59 -2.62
N THR A 186 15.80 5.29 -3.68
CA THR A 186 16.78 5.70 -4.68
C THR A 186 17.47 6.99 -4.29
N GLU A 187 18.65 7.27 -4.86
CA GLU A 187 19.32 8.55 -4.68
C GLU A 187 18.42 9.73 -5.06
N ILE A 188 17.67 9.60 -6.17
CA ILE A 188 16.73 10.63 -6.63
C ILE A 188 15.63 10.89 -5.58
N GLN A 189 15.11 9.86 -4.92
CA GLN A 189 14.12 10.04 -3.84
C GLN A 189 14.73 10.74 -2.61
N LEU A 190 16.00 10.43 -2.30
CA LEU A 190 16.72 11.07 -1.18
C LEU A 190 17.12 12.51 -1.48
N GLU A 191 17.51 12.82 -2.72
CA GLU A 191 17.83 14.19 -3.14
C GLU A 191 16.58 15.09 -3.22
N TRP A 192 15.40 14.47 -3.40
CA TRP A 192 14.14 15.19 -3.46
C TRP A 192 13.63 15.60 -2.07
N LEU A 193 13.99 14.89 -1.02
CA LEU A 193 13.68 15.24 0.38
C LEU A 193 14.46 16.46 0.86
#